data_addd77c51ba23b675cce3747fe19be73
#
_entry.id   addd77c51ba23b675cce3747fe19be73
#
_cell.length_a   1.000
_cell.length_b   1.000
_cell.length_c   1.000
_cell.angle_alpha   90.00
_cell.angle_beta   90.00
_cell.angle_gamma   90.00
#
_symmetry.space_group_name_H-M   'P 1'
#
loop_
_entity.id
_entity.type
_entity.pdbx_description
1 polymer ?
#
loop_
_entity_poly.entity_id
_entity_poly.type
_entity_poly.pdbx_seq_one_letter_code
_entity_poly.pdbx_strand_id
1 'polypeptide(L)'
;MITVRVTQLIRRPPHEVYAFLGWYENDVHWRTGVRSMQQDRPGPPSVPMQTREVMQMMGREVVFIADVVAAEPDRRTAFRTVQGPMRAWGQRLFEPHPQGTRFTYEAHVALPGWWKVFSPLVRVMFRQQMEKDVLRAKKSLESANSGVVQGLPTA
;
A
#
# COMPACT_ATOMS: atom_id res chain seq x y z
N MET A 1 -2.99 3.43 -19.26
CA MET A 1 -2.52 2.87 -17.98
C MET A 1 -1.56 3.82 -17.32
N ILE A 2 -1.73 4.05 -16.03
CA ILE A 2 -0.83 4.86 -15.22
C ILE A 2 0.01 3.92 -14.38
N THR A 3 1.33 4.12 -14.37
CA THR A 3 2.26 3.41 -13.49
C THR A 3 2.95 4.42 -12.59
N VAL A 4 2.92 4.17 -11.30
CA VAL A 4 3.62 4.96 -10.29
C VAL A 4 4.48 4.04 -9.45
N ARG A 5 5.72 4.45 -9.22
CA ARG A 5 6.67 3.73 -8.39
C ARG A 5 7.35 4.70 -7.45
N VAL A 6 7.33 4.39 -6.16
CA VAL A 6 7.97 5.19 -5.11
C VAL A 6 8.86 4.29 -4.29
N THR A 7 10.10 4.72 -4.06
CA THR A 7 11.09 3.98 -3.27
C THR A 7 11.61 4.87 -2.16
N GLN A 8 11.68 4.32 -0.95
CA GLN A 8 12.25 4.99 0.22
C GLN A 8 13.12 4.04 1.03
N LEU A 9 14.22 4.56 1.56
CA LEU A 9 15.00 3.88 2.57
C LEU A 9 14.39 4.10 3.94
N ILE A 10 14.01 3.04 4.63
CA ILE A 10 13.44 3.07 5.97
C ILE A 10 14.45 2.44 6.92
N ARG A 11 14.85 3.16 7.96
CA ARG A 11 15.87 2.73 8.93
C ARG A 11 15.30 1.77 9.97
N ARG A 12 14.71 0.70 9.50
CA ARG A 12 14.17 -0.42 10.28
C ARG A 12 14.40 -1.70 9.51
N PRO A 13 14.57 -2.83 10.20
CA PRO A 13 14.79 -4.11 9.50
C PRO A 13 13.56 -4.53 8.69
N PRO A 14 13.75 -5.34 7.63
CA PRO A 14 12.65 -5.76 6.76
C PRO A 14 11.46 -6.39 7.48
N HIS A 15 11.71 -7.15 8.52
CA HIS A 15 10.67 -7.77 9.35
C HIS A 15 9.72 -6.71 9.95
N GLU A 16 10.25 -5.64 10.51
CA GLU A 16 9.43 -4.56 11.09
C GLU A 16 8.69 -3.77 10.02
N VAL A 17 9.37 -3.46 8.92
CA VAL A 17 8.76 -2.72 7.81
C VAL A 17 7.63 -3.52 7.17
N TYR A 18 7.85 -4.82 6.97
CA TYR A 18 6.82 -5.71 6.44
C TYR A 18 5.62 -5.85 7.38
N ALA A 19 5.84 -5.97 8.69
CA ALA A 19 4.76 -6.07 9.66
C ALA A 19 3.84 -4.84 9.65
N PHE A 20 4.34 -3.68 9.24
CA PHE A 20 3.54 -2.46 9.11
C PHE A 20 3.04 -2.24 7.67
N LEU A 21 3.94 -2.18 6.70
CA LEU A 21 3.62 -1.82 5.31
C LEU A 21 3.20 -3.01 4.44
N GLY A 22 3.48 -4.22 4.85
CA GLY A 22 3.04 -5.43 4.15
C GLY A 22 1.62 -5.82 4.49
N TRP A 23 1.17 -5.56 5.71
CA TRP A 23 -0.17 -5.90 6.17
C TRP A 23 -1.18 -4.86 5.70
N TYR A 24 -2.12 -5.27 4.85
CA TYR A 24 -3.09 -4.36 4.23
C TYR A 24 -3.99 -3.65 5.24
N GLU A 25 -4.35 -4.29 6.35
CA GLU A 25 -5.17 -3.67 7.39
C GLU A 25 -4.55 -2.41 7.98
N ASN A 26 -3.22 -2.26 7.91
CA ASN A 26 -2.52 -1.07 8.37
C ASN A 26 -2.60 0.12 7.40
N ASP A 27 -3.15 -0.06 6.21
CA ASP A 27 -3.23 1.00 5.21
C ASP A 27 -3.99 2.22 5.70
N VAL A 28 -4.96 2.04 6.59
CA VAL A 28 -5.69 3.14 7.23
C VAL A 28 -4.79 4.09 8.02
N HIS A 29 -3.62 3.64 8.43
CA HIS A 29 -2.70 4.44 9.26
C HIS A 29 -1.73 5.29 8.46
N TRP A 30 -1.54 5.00 7.18
CA TRP A 30 -0.53 5.71 6.39
C TRP A 30 -1.00 6.14 5.00
N ARG A 31 -1.98 5.48 4.39
CA ARG A 31 -2.51 5.86 3.07
C ARG A 31 -3.63 6.88 3.21
N THR A 32 -3.48 8.01 2.51
CA THR A 32 -4.50 9.06 2.49
C THR A 32 -5.75 8.58 1.77
N GLY A 33 -6.90 8.88 2.39
CA GLY A 33 -8.20 8.57 1.82
C GLY A 33 -8.73 7.18 2.13
N VAL A 34 -7.91 6.27 2.65
CA VAL A 34 -8.37 4.94 3.07
C VAL A 34 -9.14 5.07 4.37
N ARG A 35 -10.43 4.78 4.33
CA ARG A 35 -11.35 4.85 5.49
C ARG A 35 -11.39 3.55 6.26
N SER A 36 -11.40 2.44 5.54
CA SER A 36 -11.31 1.11 6.14
C SER A 36 -10.62 0.14 5.20
N MET A 37 -9.96 -0.84 5.77
CA MET A 37 -9.33 -1.93 5.06
C MET A 37 -9.59 -3.22 5.85
N GLN A 38 -10.32 -4.14 5.26
CA GLN A 38 -10.69 -5.41 5.88
C GLN A 38 -10.13 -6.56 5.08
N GLN A 39 -9.70 -7.61 5.76
CA GLN A 39 -9.28 -8.88 5.16
C GLN A 39 -10.34 -9.93 5.41
N ASP A 40 -10.52 -10.87 4.46
CA ASP A 40 -11.49 -11.95 4.60
C ASP A 40 -11.05 -13.06 5.58
N ARG A 41 -9.81 -12.94 6.09
CA ARG A 41 -9.26 -13.84 7.11
C ARG A 41 -8.27 -13.09 7.99
N PRO A 42 -8.14 -13.46 9.27
CA PRO A 42 -7.18 -12.82 10.17
C PRO A 42 -5.75 -13.19 9.85
N GLY A 43 -4.82 -12.37 10.34
CA GLY A 43 -3.39 -12.64 10.27
C GLY A 43 -2.65 -11.91 9.15
N PRO A 44 -1.37 -12.26 8.94
CA PRO A 44 -0.55 -11.65 7.91
C PRO A 44 -1.10 -11.92 6.51
N PRO A 45 -0.71 -11.11 5.51
CA PRO A 45 -1.10 -11.36 4.14
C PRO A 45 -0.78 -12.80 3.72
N SER A 46 -1.71 -13.41 3.04
CA SER A 46 -1.59 -14.77 2.53
C SER A 46 -2.26 -14.91 1.17
N VAL A 47 -1.98 -15.98 0.47
CA VAL A 47 -2.64 -16.34 -0.78
C VAL A 47 -3.32 -17.70 -0.59
N PRO A 48 -4.64 -17.81 -0.80
CA PRO A 48 -5.58 -16.76 -1.18
C PRO A 48 -6.01 -15.87 0.00
N MET A 49 -6.19 -14.59 -0.28
CA MET A 49 -6.78 -13.62 0.64
C MET A 49 -7.45 -12.54 -0.18
N GLN A 50 -8.58 -12.05 0.29
CA GLN A 50 -9.26 -10.94 -0.34
C GLN A 50 -9.36 -9.77 0.64
N THR A 51 -9.18 -8.57 0.12
CA THR A 51 -9.30 -7.33 0.88
C THR A 51 -10.47 -6.50 0.38
N ARG A 52 -11.11 -5.78 1.32
CA ARG A 52 -12.15 -4.81 1.03
C ARG A 52 -11.69 -3.44 1.53
N GLU A 53 -11.43 -2.55 0.61
CA GLU A 53 -10.99 -1.18 0.88
C GLU A 53 -12.14 -0.21 0.64
N VAL A 54 -12.44 0.63 1.63
CA VAL A 54 -13.31 1.79 1.47
C VAL A 54 -12.44 3.02 1.42
N MET A 55 -12.51 3.74 0.32
CA MET A 55 -11.66 4.87 0.03
C MET A 55 -12.46 6.13 -0.27
N GLN A 56 -12.03 7.27 0.28
CA GLN A 56 -12.58 8.57 -0.06
C GLN A 56 -11.87 9.08 -1.31
N MET A 57 -12.59 9.22 -2.41
CA MET A 57 -12.08 9.74 -3.66
C MET A 57 -13.01 10.82 -4.21
N MET A 58 -12.48 12.01 -4.50
CA MET A 58 -13.24 13.11 -5.11
C MET A 58 -14.57 13.41 -4.39
N GLY A 59 -14.54 13.42 -3.05
CA GLY A 59 -15.72 13.68 -2.21
C GLY A 59 -16.71 12.53 -2.08
N ARG A 60 -16.38 11.35 -2.61
CA ARG A 60 -17.25 10.16 -2.55
C ARG A 60 -16.51 8.97 -1.96
N GLU A 61 -17.24 8.12 -1.27
CA GLU A 61 -16.73 6.83 -0.85
C GLU A 61 -16.85 5.84 -2.01
N VAL A 62 -15.74 5.15 -2.27
CA VAL A 62 -15.69 4.06 -3.26
C VAL A 62 -15.15 2.80 -2.59
N VAL A 63 -15.58 1.66 -3.08
CA VAL A 63 -15.17 0.36 -2.56
C VAL A 63 -14.37 -0.39 -3.60
N PHE A 64 -13.21 -0.88 -3.17
CA PHE A 64 -12.39 -1.80 -3.97
C PHE A 64 -12.35 -3.16 -3.29
N ILE A 65 -12.55 -4.21 -4.05
CA ILE A 65 -12.27 -5.58 -3.64
C ILE A 65 -11.03 -6.02 -4.42
N ALA A 66 -10.03 -6.54 -3.72
CA ALA A 66 -8.79 -6.98 -4.34
C ALA A 66 -8.37 -8.35 -3.82
N ASP A 67 -7.84 -9.16 -4.71
CA ASP A 67 -7.16 -10.40 -4.35
C ASP A 67 -5.70 -10.11 -4.00
N VAL A 68 -5.21 -10.70 -2.94
CA VAL A 68 -3.78 -10.80 -2.67
C VAL A 68 -3.23 -11.89 -3.57
N VAL A 69 -2.33 -11.52 -4.48
CA VAL A 69 -1.79 -12.43 -5.49
C VAL A 69 -0.34 -12.85 -5.21
N ALA A 70 0.31 -12.21 -4.25
CA ALA A 70 1.59 -12.64 -3.70
C ALA A 70 1.70 -12.21 -2.23
N ALA A 71 2.28 -13.07 -1.41
CA ALA A 71 2.56 -12.82 -0.01
C ALA A 71 3.81 -13.60 0.40
N GLU A 72 4.94 -12.95 0.29
CA GLU A 72 6.26 -13.48 0.65
C GLU A 72 6.72 -12.72 1.91
N PRO A 73 6.69 -13.34 3.09
CA PRO A 73 7.05 -12.66 4.34
C PRO A 73 8.39 -11.93 4.25
N ASP A 74 8.39 -10.68 4.74
CA ASP A 74 9.54 -9.78 4.78
C ASP A 74 10.14 -9.41 3.41
N ARG A 75 9.48 -9.80 2.31
CA ARG A 75 10.01 -9.59 0.95
C ARG A 75 9.03 -8.90 0.01
N ARG A 76 7.79 -9.38 -0.08
CA ARG A 76 6.87 -8.91 -1.11
C ARG A 76 5.42 -9.19 -0.77
N THR A 77 4.56 -8.21 -1.07
CA THR A 77 3.12 -8.43 -1.24
C THR A 77 2.68 -7.88 -2.59
N ALA A 78 1.64 -8.46 -3.16
CA ALA A 78 1.05 -7.97 -4.40
C ALA A 78 -0.46 -8.15 -4.38
N PHE A 79 -1.17 -7.25 -5.05
CA PHE A 79 -2.61 -7.24 -5.11
C PHE A 79 -3.12 -6.96 -6.52
N ARG A 80 -4.36 -7.34 -6.78
CA ARG A 80 -5.08 -7.03 -8.01
C ARG A 80 -6.56 -6.82 -7.68
N THR A 81 -7.12 -5.67 -8.07
CA THR A 81 -8.55 -5.41 -7.88
C THR A 81 -9.39 -6.34 -8.75
N VAL A 82 -10.43 -6.89 -8.16
CA VAL A 82 -11.42 -7.74 -8.84
C VAL A 82 -12.77 -7.04 -8.95
N GLN A 83 -13.02 -6.03 -8.08
CA GLN A 83 -14.22 -5.21 -8.13
C GLN A 83 -13.88 -3.78 -7.70
N GLY A 84 -14.47 -2.80 -8.35
CA GLY A 84 -14.27 -1.38 -8.04
C GLY A 84 -14.48 -0.49 -9.26
N PRO A 85 -14.39 0.83 -9.08
CA PRO A 85 -14.62 1.79 -10.17
C PRO A 85 -13.52 1.78 -11.24
N MET A 86 -12.35 1.25 -10.92
CA MET A 86 -11.24 1.12 -11.86
C MET A 86 -10.41 -0.12 -11.55
N ARG A 87 -9.68 -0.61 -12.54
CA ARG A 87 -8.74 -1.71 -12.34
C ARG A 87 -7.43 -1.16 -11.82
N ALA A 88 -6.91 -1.76 -10.76
CA ALA A 88 -5.61 -1.47 -10.22
C ALA A 88 -4.91 -2.76 -9.80
N TRP A 89 -3.60 -2.79 -9.93
CA TRP A 89 -2.76 -3.86 -9.40
C TRP A 89 -1.43 -3.25 -8.99
N GLY A 90 -0.74 -3.91 -8.11
CA GLY A 90 0.51 -3.39 -7.62
C GLY A 90 1.22 -4.34 -6.69
N GLN A 91 2.38 -3.89 -6.23
CA GLN A 91 3.20 -4.66 -5.31
C GLN A 91 3.95 -3.74 -4.35
N ARG A 92 4.32 -4.32 -3.24
CA ARG A 92 5.18 -3.72 -2.23
C ARG A 92 6.37 -4.62 -2.04
N LEU A 93 7.58 -4.06 -2.19
CA LEU A 93 8.84 -4.78 -2.10
C LEU A 93 9.60 -4.30 -0.86
N PHE A 94 10.20 -5.25 -0.18
CA PHE A 94 10.95 -5.07 1.06
C PHE A 94 12.33 -5.68 0.86
N GLU A 95 13.31 -4.85 0.50
CA GLU A 95 14.66 -5.30 0.20
C GLU A 95 15.61 -4.97 1.36
N PRO A 96 16.37 -5.93 1.89
CA PRO A 96 17.39 -5.65 2.89
C PRO A 96 18.38 -4.60 2.38
N HIS A 97 18.76 -3.69 3.27
CA HIS A 97 19.74 -2.64 3.00
C HIS A 97 20.65 -2.50 4.23
N PRO A 98 21.95 -2.14 4.08
CA PRO A 98 22.84 -1.96 5.22
C PRO A 98 22.33 -1.03 6.31
N GLN A 99 21.48 -0.05 5.94
CA GLN A 99 20.88 0.91 6.88
C GLN A 99 19.42 0.59 7.23
N GLY A 100 18.89 -0.56 6.82
CA GLY A 100 17.51 -0.95 7.13
C GLY A 100 16.83 -1.67 5.99
N THR A 101 15.83 -1.03 5.37
CA THR A 101 15.02 -1.62 4.31
C THR A 101 14.82 -0.62 3.18
N ARG A 102 15.06 -1.06 1.95
CA ARG A 102 14.58 -0.34 0.78
C ARG A 102 13.15 -0.79 0.50
N PHE A 103 12.22 0.09 0.79
CA PHE A 103 10.79 -0.14 0.52
C PHE A 103 10.41 0.46 -0.82
N THR A 104 9.77 -0.33 -1.68
CA THR A 104 9.23 0.12 -2.96
C THR A 104 7.75 -0.18 -3.03
N TYR A 105 6.96 0.84 -3.34
CA TYR A 105 5.55 0.72 -3.65
C TYR A 105 5.34 1.02 -5.14
N GLU A 106 4.81 0.05 -5.86
CA GLU A 106 4.49 0.17 -7.28
C GLU A 106 3.01 -0.09 -7.49
N ALA A 107 2.36 0.78 -8.21
CA ALA A 107 0.94 0.64 -8.53
C ALA A 107 0.68 0.98 -9.99
N HIS A 108 -0.21 0.21 -10.59
CA HIS A 108 -0.71 0.38 -11.94
C HIS A 108 -2.21 0.61 -11.86
N VAL A 109 -2.69 1.64 -12.57
CA VAL A 109 -4.12 1.97 -12.63
C VAL A 109 -4.54 2.08 -14.08
N ALA A 110 -5.58 1.35 -14.45
CA ALA A 110 -6.22 1.45 -15.76
C ALA A 110 -7.36 2.44 -15.66
N LEU A 111 -7.20 3.61 -16.28
CA LEU A 111 -8.23 4.63 -16.31
C LEU A 111 -9.32 4.27 -17.31
N PRO A 112 -10.61 4.49 -16.97
CA PRO A 112 -11.69 4.30 -17.93
C PRO A 112 -11.63 5.35 -19.04
N GLY A 113 -11.95 4.93 -20.26
CA GLY A 113 -12.19 5.63 -21.50
C GLY A 113 -11.66 7.06 -21.63
N TRP A 114 -12.52 8.04 -21.44
CA TRP A 114 -12.25 9.46 -21.64
C TRP A 114 -11.26 10.05 -20.62
N TRP A 115 -11.09 9.43 -19.45
CA TRP A 115 -10.11 9.82 -18.44
C TRP A 115 -8.68 9.66 -18.91
N LYS A 116 -8.44 8.89 -19.97
CA LYS A 116 -7.10 8.68 -20.54
C LYS A 116 -6.46 9.99 -21.02
N VAL A 117 -7.26 10.96 -21.41
CA VAL A 117 -6.80 12.29 -21.84
C VAL A 117 -6.10 13.03 -20.68
N PHE A 118 -6.56 12.80 -19.45
CA PHE A 118 -6.01 13.43 -18.25
C PHE A 118 -4.92 12.59 -17.57
N SER A 119 -4.51 11.49 -18.20
CA SER A 119 -3.56 10.56 -17.58
C SER A 119 -2.24 11.20 -17.11
N PRO A 120 -1.63 12.17 -17.82
CA PRO A 120 -0.42 12.80 -17.31
C PRO A 120 -0.63 13.57 -16.01
N LEU A 121 -1.74 14.30 -15.89
CA LEU A 121 -2.08 15.06 -14.69
C LEU A 121 -2.42 14.11 -13.53
N VAL A 122 -3.25 13.11 -13.79
CA VAL A 122 -3.63 12.11 -12.78
C VAL A 122 -2.39 11.35 -12.28
N ARG A 123 -1.47 11.01 -13.18
CA ARG A 123 -0.21 10.36 -12.82
C ARG A 123 0.62 11.21 -11.85
N VAL A 124 0.76 12.51 -12.12
CA VAL A 124 1.52 13.42 -11.26
C VAL A 124 0.87 13.52 -9.88
N MET A 125 -0.45 13.72 -9.83
CA MET A 125 -1.20 13.80 -8.58
C MET A 125 -1.10 12.50 -7.77
N PHE A 126 -1.26 11.37 -8.42
CA PHE A 126 -1.19 10.05 -7.81
C PHE A 126 0.21 9.77 -7.25
N ARG A 127 1.25 10.12 -8.01
CA ARG A 127 2.63 9.99 -7.56
C ARG A 127 2.92 10.84 -6.33
N GLN A 128 2.53 12.11 -6.36
CA GLN A 128 2.73 13.02 -5.23
C GLN A 128 2.03 12.51 -3.97
N GLN A 129 0.82 12.00 -4.10
CA GLN A 129 0.08 11.43 -2.98
C GLN A 129 0.77 10.19 -2.43
N MET A 130 1.21 9.30 -3.30
CA MET A 130 1.92 8.08 -2.90
C MET A 130 3.25 8.41 -2.21
N GLU A 131 4.00 9.39 -2.71
CA GLU A 131 5.24 9.85 -2.08
C GLU A 131 5.00 10.38 -0.66
N LYS A 132 3.95 11.16 -0.46
CA LYS A 132 3.56 11.67 0.87
C LYS A 132 3.15 10.55 1.81
N ASP A 133 2.40 9.59 1.32
CA ASP A 133 1.93 8.45 2.11
C ASP A 133 3.12 7.58 2.56
N VAL A 134 4.04 7.27 1.65
CA VAL A 134 5.24 6.48 1.98
C VAL A 134 6.15 7.24 2.95
N LEU A 135 6.28 8.56 2.80
CA LEU A 135 7.03 9.37 3.78
C LEU A 135 6.38 9.38 5.15
N ARG A 136 5.05 9.41 5.22
CA ARG A 136 4.32 9.30 6.49
C ARG A 136 4.59 7.96 7.17
N ALA A 137 4.55 6.87 6.40
CA ALA A 137 4.88 5.55 6.89
C ALA A 137 6.31 5.46 7.40
N LYS A 138 7.26 5.99 6.64
CA LYS A 138 8.68 6.07 7.03
C LYS A 138 8.86 6.80 8.35
N LYS A 139 8.25 7.97 8.51
CA LYS A 139 8.33 8.75 9.75
C LYS A 139 7.73 7.99 10.93
N SER A 140 6.60 7.33 10.74
CA SER A 140 5.98 6.52 11.78
C SER A 140 6.87 5.37 12.24
N LEU A 141 7.47 4.67 11.30
CA LEU A 141 8.36 3.55 11.59
C LEU A 141 9.67 3.99 12.27
N GLU A 142 10.29 5.06 11.77
CA GLU A 142 11.57 5.54 12.29
C GLU A 142 11.45 6.26 13.64
N SER A 143 10.28 6.82 13.96
CA SER A 143 10.01 7.48 15.25
C SER A 143 9.60 6.51 16.35
N ALA A 144 9.31 5.27 16.01
CA ALA A 144 8.92 4.27 17.00
C ALA A 144 10.13 3.85 17.85
N ASN A 145 10.05 4.09 19.16
CA ASN A 145 11.04 3.60 20.10
C ASN A 145 10.80 2.12 20.39
N SER A 146 11.85 1.30 20.27
CA SER A 146 11.84 -0.10 20.72
C SER A 146 10.82 -1.02 20.07
N GLY A 147 10.60 -0.89 18.77
CA GLY A 147 9.83 -1.86 17.99
C GLY A 147 8.32 -1.84 18.19
N VAL A 148 7.78 -0.90 18.96
CA VAL A 148 6.32 -0.73 19.09
C VAL A 148 5.89 0.43 18.21
N VAL A 149 5.42 0.11 17.03
CA VAL A 149 4.72 1.07 16.17
C VAL A 149 3.23 0.99 16.49
N GLN A 150 2.61 2.14 16.79
CA GLN A 150 1.16 2.19 16.98
C GLN A 150 0.47 1.69 15.70
N GLY A 151 -0.46 0.78 15.87
CA GLY A 151 -1.20 0.20 14.75
C GLY A 151 -0.60 -1.08 14.18
N LEU A 152 0.54 -1.54 14.68
CA LEU A 152 1.00 -2.90 14.38
C LEU A 152 0.10 -3.91 15.10
N PRO A 153 -0.40 -4.92 14.41
CA PRO A 153 -1.03 -6.02 15.11
C PRO A 153 0.00 -6.65 16.02
N THR A 154 -0.33 -6.76 17.28
CA THR A 154 0.45 -7.57 18.22
C THR A 154 0.45 -9.01 17.70
N ALA A 155 1.63 -9.51 17.49
CA ALA A 155 1.81 -10.88 17.04
C ALA A 155 1.15 -11.88 17.99
#